data_0dd1f80ecf6cb98f71e569df740796fa
#
_entry.id   0dd1f80ecf6cb98f71e569df740796fa
#
_cell.length_a   1.000
_cell.length_b   1.000
_cell.length_c   1.000
_cell.angle_alpha   90.00
_cell.angle_beta   90.00
_cell.angle_gamma   90.00
#
_symmetry.space_group_name_H-M   'P 1'
#
loop_
_entity.id
_entity.type
_entity.pdbx_description
1 polymer ?
#
loop_
_entity_poly.entity_id
_entity_poly.type
_entity_poly.pdbx_seq_one_letter_code
_entity_poly.pdbx_strand_id
1 'polypeptide(L)'
;QVFHGKTRAERHEELVEYGIRGGIAQVRLAHEIANGKGAININVLWEMGGSQRILHGILEATKGMVTGVTCGAGMPYKLSEIAAQYGVYYLPIVSSARAFRALWKRAYHKVPEWLGAVVYEDPWLAGGHNGLSNAEDPRSPEDPYPRVKALRDVMRAEGISDDVPIVMAGGVWFLRDWNNWIDNPELGQIAFQLGTRPLLTQESPIPQGWKDALTKIPEDGVLLHQFSPTGFYSSAVINPFLLELQARSERQIAYVQAADAE
;
A
#
# COMPACT_ATOMS: atom_id res chain seq x y z
N GLN A 1 -10.65 10.71 -18.69
CA GLN A 1 -10.07 10.16 -19.94
C GLN A 1 -11.18 9.65 -20.84
N VAL A 2 -11.15 9.99 -22.13
CA VAL A 2 -12.03 9.41 -23.14
C VAL A 2 -11.26 8.31 -23.85
N PHE A 3 -11.76 7.07 -23.79
CA PHE A 3 -11.17 5.96 -24.54
C PHE A 3 -11.62 6.00 -26.00
N HIS A 4 -10.70 5.72 -26.91
CA HIS A 4 -10.96 5.63 -28.36
C HIS A 4 -11.14 4.17 -28.81
N GLY A 5 -10.58 3.24 -28.05
CA GLY A 5 -10.68 1.80 -28.31
C GLY A 5 -12.13 1.28 -28.26
N LYS A 6 -12.50 0.48 -29.23
CA LYS A 6 -13.83 -0.11 -29.37
C LYS A 6 -13.99 -1.38 -28.52
N THR A 7 -12.91 -2.15 -28.38
CA THR A 7 -12.87 -3.39 -27.62
C THR A 7 -12.34 -3.14 -26.21
N ARG A 8 -12.59 -4.12 -25.30
CA ARG A 8 -12.03 -4.11 -23.95
C ARG A 8 -10.49 -4.14 -23.98
N ALA A 9 -9.91 -4.90 -24.90
CA ALA A 9 -8.48 -5.03 -25.05
C ALA A 9 -7.83 -3.72 -25.49
N GLU A 10 -8.39 -3.04 -26.51
CA GLU A 10 -7.92 -1.74 -26.98
C GLU A 10 -7.96 -0.68 -25.86
N ARG A 11 -9.06 -0.62 -25.10
CA ARG A 11 -9.19 0.30 -23.95
C ARG A 11 -8.19 -0.01 -22.84
N HIS A 12 -7.87 -1.28 -22.65
CA HIS A 12 -6.84 -1.69 -21.68
C HIS A 12 -5.44 -1.21 -22.11
N GLU A 13 -5.10 -1.34 -23.40
CA GLU A 13 -3.83 -0.82 -23.92
C GLU A 13 -3.74 0.71 -23.76
N GLU A 14 -4.80 1.44 -24.11
CA GLU A 14 -4.85 2.89 -23.86
C GLU A 14 -4.67 3.26 -22.40
N LEU A 15 -5.25 2.47 -21.48
CA LEU A 15 -5.09 2.66 -20.03
C LEU A 15 -3.65 2.47 -19.59
N VAL A 16 -3.00 1.41 -20.08
CA VAL A 16 -1.59 1.13 -19.77
C VAL A 16 -0.67 2.23 -20.29
N GLU A 17 -0.85 2.68 -21.54
CA GLU A 17 -0.08 3.78 -22.10
C GLU A 17 -0.29 5.09 -21.35
N TYR A 18 -1.53 5.38 -20.98
CA TYR A 18 -1.85 6.54 -20.15
C TYR A 18 -1.20 6.46 -18.76
N GLY A 19 -1.23 5.28 -18.15
CA GLY A 19 -0.57 5.02 -16.87
C GLY A 19 0.94 5.26 -16.94
N ILE A 20 1.60 4.79 -18.00
CA ILE A 20 3.04 5.03 -18.22
C ILE A 20 3.32 6.53 -18.35
N ARG A 21 2.60 7.23 -19.23
CA ARG A 21 2.80 8.66 -19.43
C ARG A 21 2.53 9.48 -18.16
N GLY A 22 1.45 9.16 -17.46
CA GLY A 22 1.11 9.80 -16.19
C GLY A 22 2.16 9.56 -15.11
N GLY A 23 2.62 8.32 -14.96
CA GLY A 23 3.66 7.98 -13.99
C GLY A 23 5.00 8.67 -14.28
N ILE A 24 5.41 8.74 -15.56
CA ILE A 24 6.62 9.47 -15.96
C ILE A 24 6.49 10.95 -15.59
N ALA A 25 5.35 11.57 -15.89
CA ALA A 25 5.10 12.98 -15.58
C ALA A 25 5.14 13.24 -14.06
N GLN A 26 4.54 12.37 -13.27
CA GLN A 26 4.54 12.46 -11.81
C GLN A 26 5.95 12.30 -11.22
N VAL A 27 6.75 11.34 -11.69
CA VAL A 27 8.14 11.15 -11.23
C VAL A 27 8.99 12.37 -11.55
N ARG A 28 8.88 12.90 -12.77
CA ARG A 28 9.62 14.11 -13.17
C ARG A 28 9.26 15.32 -12.33
N LEU A 29 7.97 15.54 -12.10
CA LEU A 29 7.48 16.63 -11.26
C LEU A 29 7.96 16.45 -9.81
N ALA A 30 7.87 15.25 -9.26
CA ALA A 30 8.36 14.96 -7.91
C ALA A 30 9.87 15.19 -7.80
N HIS A 31 10.64 14.80 -8.82
CA HIS A 31 12.09 15.01 -8.86
C HIS A 31 12.45 16.51 -8.92
N GLU A 32 11.72 17.29 -9.72
CA GLU A 32 11.87 18.74 -9.79
C GLU A 32 11.55 19.40 -8.44
N ILE A 33 10.42 19.07 -7.81
CA ILE A 33 10.02 19.61 -6.50
C ILE A 33 11.01 19.21 -5.41
N ALA A 34 11.47 17.96 -5.40
CA ALA A 34 12.43 17.47 -4.42
C ALA A 34 13.78 18.17 -4.51
N ASN A 35 14.18 18.63 -5.69
CA ASN A 35 15.42 19.38 -5.92
C ASN A 35 16.64 18.72 -5.24
N GLY A 36 16.82 17.43 -5.43
CA GLY A 36 17.89 16.63 -4.84
C GLY A 36 17.74 16.31 -3.35
N LYS A 37 16.59 16.61 -2.74
CA LYS A 37 16.30 16.29 -1.34
C LYS A 37 15.36 15.10 -1.24
N GLY A 38 15.72 14.14 -0.36
CA GLY A 38 14.93 12.94 -0.11
C GLY A 38 14.99 11.92 -1.22
N ALA A 39 14.12 10.92 -1.11
CA ALA A 39 14.01 9.80 -2.02
C ALA A 39 12.64 9.78 -2.68
N ILE A 40 12.56 9.34 -3.93
CA ILE A 40 11.30 9.20 -4.67
C ILE A 40 11.03 7.72 -4.87
N ASN A 41 9.90 7.27 -4.35
CA ASN A 41 9.44 5.90 -4.52
C ASN A 41 8.15 5.87 -5.35
N ILE A 42 8.05 4.88 -6.25
CA ILE A 42 6.82 4.58 -6.97
C ILE A 42 6.00 3.59 -6.14
N ASN A 43 4.71 3.87 -5.92
CA ASN A 43 3.80 2.91 -5.31
C ASN A 43 3.02 2.15 -6.39
N VAL A 44 3.02 0.82 -6.30
CA VAL A 44 2.38 -0.07 -7.30
C VAL A 44 1.39 -1.01 -6.62
N LEU A 45 0.18 -1.10 -7.18
CA LEU A 45 -0.78 -2.15 -6.86
C LEU A 45 -0.51 -3.34 -7.77
N TRP A 46 0.04 -4.43 -7.22
CA TRP A 46 0.57 -5.55 -8.01
C TRP A 46 -0.48 -6.24 -8.89
N GLU A 47 -1.68 -6.44 -8.34
CA GLU A 47 -2.77 -7.15 -9.04
C GLU A 47 -3.54 -6.28 -10.03
N MET A 48 -3.21 -5.00 -10.13
CA MET A 48 -3.82 -4.14 -11.14
C MET A 48 -3.33 -4.53 -12.53
N GLY A 49 -4.30 -4.74 -13.45
CA GLY A 49 -3.98 -5.11 -14.84
C GLY A 49 -3.00 -4.14 -15.50
N GLY A 50 -1.92 -4.66 -16.04
CA GLY A 50 -0.87 -3.86 -16.68
C GLY A 50 0.18 -3.27 -15.73
N SER A 51 0.09 -3.49 -14.41
CA SER A 51 0.97 -2.91 -13.39
C SER A 51 2.47 -3.10 -13.70
N GLN A 52 2.89 -4.30 -14.12
CA GLN A 52 4.28 -4.58 -14.44
C GLN A 52 4.73 -3.79 -15.69
N ARG A 53 3.91 -3.74 -16.74
CA ARG A 53 4.22 -2.96 -17.94
C ARG A 53 4.33 -1.46 -17.64
N ILE A 54 3.42 -0.94 -16.81
CA ILE A 54 3.43 0.46 -16.36
C ILE A 54 4.71 0.72 -15.57
N LEU A 55 5.05 -0.15 -14.63
CA LEU A 55 6.27 -0.02 -13.83
C LEU A 55 7.53 -0.01 -14.69
N HIS A 56 7.69 -0.99 -15.60
CA HIS A 56 8.82 -1.03 -16.52
C HIS A 56 8.92 0.24 -17.38
N GLY A 57 7.81 0.70 -17.94
CA GLY A 57 7.79 1.92 -18.76
C GLY A 57 8.19 3.18 -17.98
N ILE A 58 7.76 3.30 -16.72
CA ILE A 58 8.14 4.43 -15.87
C ILE A 58 9.62 4.35 -15.51
N LEU A 59 10.10 3.20 -15.00
CA LEU A 59 11.49 3.04 -14.56
C LEU A 59 12.47 3.25 -15.71
N GLU A 60 12.17 2.76 -16.91
CA GLU A 60 13.01 2.96 -18.10
C GLU A 60 13.13 4.45 -18.47
N ALA A 61 12.00 5.17 -18.47
CA ALA A 61 11.95 6.57 -18.88
C ALA A 61 12.45 7.56 -17.80
N THR A 62 12.60 7.11 -16.56
CA THR A 62 12.98 7.94 -15.40
C THR A 62 14.22 7.40 -14.66
N LYS A 63 15.14 6.77 -15.41
CA LYS A 63 16.39 6.24 -14.85
C LYS A 63 17.12 7.31 -14.03
N GLY A 64 17.54 6.93 -12.81
CA GLY A 64 18.25 7.80 -11.89
C GLY A 64 17.37 8.80 -11.10
N MET A 65 16.06 8.86 -11.38
CA MET A 65 15.12 9.75 -10.65
C MET A 65 14.37 9.00 -9.52
N VAL A 66 14.20 7.69 -9.67
CA VAL A 66 13.49 6.84 -8.71
C VAL A 66 14.49 6.12 -7.82
N THR A 67 14.26 6.14 -6.52
CA THR A 67 15.09 5.46 -5.52
C THR A 67 14.56 4.05 -5.24
N GLY A 68 13.24 3.88 -5.23
CA GLY A 68 12.65 2.59 -4.91
C GLY A 68 11.24 2.41 -5.42
N VAL A 69 10.75 1.16 -5.28
CA VAL A 69 9.40 0.76 -5.63
C VAL A 69 8.74 0.13 -4.41
N THR A 70 7.67 0.78 -3.93
CA THR A 70 6.79 0.24 -2.88
C THR A 70 5.67 -0.53 -3.56
N CYS A 71 5.39 -1.75 -3.13
CA CYS A 71 4.42 -2.59 -3.81
C CYS A 71 3.62 -3.46 -2.85
N GLY A 72 2.31 -3.41 -2.99
CA GLY A 72 1.34 -4.22 -2.26
C GLY A 72 0.21 -4.73 -3.15
N ALA A 73 -0.93 -5.09 -2.53
CA ALA A 73 -2.09 -5.68 -3.17
C ALA A 73 -1.75 -6.95 -3.96
N GLY A 74 -1.47 -8.03 -3.24
CA GLY A 74 -1.09 -9.33 -3.74
C GLY A 74 0.31 -9.77 -3.32
N MET A 75 0.83 -10.78 -4.02
CA MET A 75 2.16 -11.34 -3.73
C MET A 75 3.14 -11.00 -4.86
N PRO A 76 3.86 -9.85 -4.77
CA PRO A 76 4.69 -9.33 -5.85
C PRO A 76 6.05 -10.04 -5.96
N TYR A 77 6.05 -11.34 -6.25
CA TYR A 77 7.28 -12.16 -6.32
C TYR A 77 8.32 -11.64 -7.32
N LYS A 78 7.89 -11.02 -8.42
CA LYS A 78 8.80 -10.47 -9.43
C LYS A 78 9.32 -9.08 -9.10
N LEU A 79 8.82 -8.43 -8.05
CA LEU A 79 9.20 -7.07 -7.71
C LEU A 79 10.70 -6.92 -7.49
N SER A 80 11.32 -7.84 -6.76
CA SER A 80 12.75 -7.79 -6.45
C SER A 80 13.63 -7.92 -7.70
N GLU A 81 13.23 -8.77 -8.64
CA GLU A 81 13.92 -8.94 -9.93
C GLU A 81 13.82 -7.67 -10.79
N ILE A 82 12.61 -7.08 -10.87
CA ILE A 82 12.40 -5.82 -11.59
C ILE A 82 13.24 -4.70 -10.96
N ALA A 83 13.19 -4.55 -9.64
CA ALA A 83 13.95 -3.51 -8.94
C ALA A 83 15.46 -3.65 -9.17
N ALA A 84 16.00 -4.86 -9.05
CA ALA A 84 17.41 -5.14 -9.33
C ALA A 84 17.80 -4.82 -10.79
N GLN A 85 16.92 -5.13 -11.76
CA GLN A 85 17.15 -4.81 -13.17
C GLN A 85 17.37 -3.31 -13.42
N TYR A 86 16.65 -2.47 -12.69
CA TYR A 86 16.74 -1.01 -12.82
C TYR A 86 17.66 -0.34 -11.80
N GLY A 87 18.27 -1.09 -10.89
CA GLY A 87 19.15 -0.56 -9.86
C GLY A 87 18.41 0.32 -8.85
N VAL A 88 17.19 -0.05 -8.48
CA VAL A 88 16.36 0.64 -7.48
C VAL A 88 15.98 -0.31 -6.34
N TYR A 89 15.68 0.22 -5.17
CA TYR A 89 15.26 -0.60 -4.04
C TYR A 89 13.82 -1.09 -4.20
N TYR A 90 13.52 -2.28 -3.67
CA TYR A 90 12.16 -2.76 -3.52
C TYR A 90 11.72 -2.69 -2.05
N LEU A 91 10.47 -2.26 -1.85
CA LEU A 91 9.85 -2.10 -0.54
C LEU A 91 8.49 -2.83 -0.56
N PRO A 92 8.46 -4.14 -0.20
CA PRO A 92 7.21 -4.88 -0.18
C PRO A 92 6.30 -4.38 0.94
N ILE A 93 5.00 -4.27 0.64
CA ILE A 93 3.96 -4.01 1.63
C ILE A 93 3.41 -5.37 2.08
N VAL A 94 3.43 -5.61 3.37
CA VAL A 94 2.93 -6.84 3.99
C VAL A 94 2.13 -6.52 5.27
N SER A 95 1.13 -7.33 5.57
CA SER A 95 0.35 -7.24 6.80
C SER A 95 0.76 -8.26 7.85
N SER A 96 1.71 -9.15 7.55
CA SER A 96 2.16 -10.19 8.48
C SER A 96 3.56 -10.70 8.18
N ALA A 97 4.22 -11.20 9.22
CA ALA A 97 5.50 -11.90 9.13
C ALA A 97 5.45 -13.10 8.17
N ARG A 98 4.31 -13.82 8.13
CA ARG A 98 4.10 -14.95 7.22
C ARG A 98 4.13 -14.53 5.75
N ALA A 99 3.49 -13.42 5.42
CA ALA A 99 3.48 -12.89 4.05
C ALA A 99 4.88 -12.50 3.60
N PHE A 100 5.63 -11.78 4.44
CA PHE A 100 7.02 -11.45 4.14
C PHE A 100 7.89 -12.69 3.93
N ARG A 101 7.80 -13.67 4.84
CA ARG A 101 8.57 -14.93 4.74
C ARG A 101 8.28 -15.69 3.45
N ALA A 102 7.02 -15.67 2.97
CA ALA A 102 6.66 -16.31 1.71
C ALA A 102 7.30 -15.59 0.50
N LEU A 103 7.31 -14.25 0.48
CA LEU A 103 7.98 -13.44 -0.54
C LEU A 103 9.50 -13.68 -0.52
N TRP A 104 10.09 -13.64 0.67
CA TRP A 104 11.53 -13.84 0.85
C TRP A 104 11.97 -15.21 0.34
N LYS A 105 11.38 -16.28 0.85
CA LYS A 105 11.76 -17.65 0.48
C LYS A 105 11.55 -17.98 -0.99
N ARG A 106 10.54 -17.39 -1.61
CA ARG A 106 10.23 -17.68 -3.01
C ARG A 106 11.03 -16.86 -4.01
N ALA A 107 11.37 -15.63 -3.67
CA ALA A 107 11.97 -14.71 -4.63
C ALA A 107 13.07 -13.80 -4.07
N TYR A 108 12.80 -13.09 -2.96
CA TYR A 108 13.57 -11.91 -2.57
C TYR A 108 14.97 -12.25 -2.05
N HIS A 109 15.17 -13.44 -1.47
CA HIS A 109 16.48 -13.93 -1.04
C HIS A 109 17.53 -13.99 -2.16
N LYS A 110 17.12 -13.91 -3.42
CA LYS A 110 18.01 -13.94 -4.58
C LYS A 110 18.73 -12.61 -4.85
N VAL A 111 18.15 -11.52 -4.40
CA VAL A 111 18.65 -10.14 -4.59
C VAL A 111 18.44 -9.32 -3.30
N PRO A 112 19.00 -9.79 -2.16
CA PRO A 112 18.78 -9.19 -0.84
C PRO A 112 19.34 -7.77 -0.75
N GLU A 113 20.35 -7.43 -1.51
CA GLU A 113 21.03 -6.14 -1.54
C GLU A 113 20.11 -4.99 -2.01
N TRP A 114 19.02 -5.33 -2.71
CA TRP A 114 18.04 -4.35 -3.18
C TRP A 114 16.81 -4.21 -2.26
N LEU A 115 16.77 -4.93 -1.14
CA LEU A 115 15.73 -4.73 -0.13
C LEU A 115 15.95 -3.40 0.62
N GLY A 116 15.17 -2.38 0.29
CA GLY A 116 15.31 -1.05 0.90
C GLY A 116 14.59 -0.91 2.24
N ALA A 117 13.43 -1.52 2.37
CA ALA A 117 12.63 -1.58 3.60
C ALA A 117 11.54 -2.64 3.46
N VAL A 118 10.89 -2.98 4.59
CA VAL A 118 9.64 -3.75 4.58
C VAL A 118 8.54 -2.85 5.15
N VAL A 119 7.50 -2.58 4.37
CA VAL A 119 6.36 -1.80 4.84
C VAL A 119 5.38 -2.75 5.51
N TYR A 120 5.23 -2.62 6.83
CA TYR A 120 4.15 -3.26 7.56
C TYR A 120 2.91 -2.38 7.49
N GLU A 121 1.92 -2.82 6.74
CA GLU A 121 0.63 -2.15 6.64
C GLU A 121 -0.34 -2.77 7.62
N ASP A 122 -0.76 -1.98 8.62
CA ASP A 122 -1.70 -2.47 9.64
C ASP A 122 -3.05 -2.79 9.02
N PRO A 123 -3.56 -4.02 9.18
CA PRO A 123 -4.79 -4.45 8.51
C PRO A 123 -6.06 -3.72 8.95
N TRP A 124 -6.07 -3.14 10.15
CA TRP A 124 -7.24 -2.41 10.67
C TRP A 124 -7.13 -0.89 10.54
N LEU A 125 -5.89 -0.37 10.69
CA LEU A 125 -5.63 1.07 10.76
C LEU A 125 -5.25 1.69 9.43
N ALA A 126 -4.82 0.89 8.44
CA ALA A 126 -4.46 1.42 7.13
C ALA A 126 -5.70 1.79 6.32
N GLY A 127 -5.62 2.93 5.61
CA GLY A 127 -6.65 3.40 4.71
C GLY A 127 -6.59 2.72 3.34
N GLY A 128 -7.71 2.71 2.62
CA GLY A 128 -7.81 2.06 1.31
C GLY A 128 -7.75 0.53 1.41
N HIS A 129 -7.26 -0.13 0.38
CA HIS A 129 -7.06 -1.58 0.40
C HIS A 129 -5.97 -1.94 1.41
N ASN A 130 -6.27 -2.87 2.30
CA ASN A 130 -5.34 -3.35 3.31
C ASN A 130 -5.20 -4.87 3.26
N GLY A 131 -4.28 -5.40 4.03
CA GLY A 131 -3.93 -6.81 4.00
C GLY A 131 -4.68 -7.67 5.02
N LEU A 132 -5.86 -7.24 5.50
CA LEU A 132 -6.68 -8.06 6.40
C LEU A 132 -7.06 -9.37 5.70
N SER A 133 -6.77 -10.49 6.32
CA SER A 133 -7.11 -11.81 5.78
C SER A 133 -8.51 -12.24 6.25
N ASN A 134 -9.11 -13.18 5.53
CA ASN A 134 -10.41 -13.75 5.93
C ASN A 134 -10.36 -14.55 7.25
N ALA A 135 -9.16 -14.80 7.79
CA ALA A 135 -8.98 -15.46 9.08
C ALA A 135 -8.96 -14.47 10.26
N GLU A 136 -8.89 -13.17 9.98
CA GLU A 136 -8.85 -12.09 10.97
C GLU A 136 -10.23 -11.45 11.12
N ASP A 137 -10.66 -11.14 12.34
CA ASP A 137 -11.93 -10.44 12.56
C ASP A 137 -11.76 -8.94 12.32
N PRO A 138 -12.46 -8.34 11.34
CA PRO A 138 -12.37 -6.91 11.05
C PRO A 138 -12.83 -6.03 12.22
N ARG A 139 -13.57 -6.58 13.19
CA ARG A 139 -14.10 -5.86 14.35
C ARG A 139 -13.23 -5.97 15.59
N SER A 140 -12.14 -6.75 15.51
CA SER A 140 -11.24 -7.01 16.63
C SER A 140 -9.82 -6.61 16.26
N PRO A 141 -9.50 -5.30 16.23
CA PRO A 141 -8.17 -4.82 15.91
C PRO A 141 -7.14 -5.35 16.91
N GLU A 142 -6.00 -5.80 16.40
CA GLU A 142 -4.88 -6.27 17.21
C GLU A 142 -3.84 -5.18 17.40
N ASP A 143 -3.09 -5.25 18.50
CA ASP A 143 -1.93 -4.39 18.73
C ASP A 143 -0.88 -4.65 17.61
N PRO A 144 -0.43 -3.63 16.89
CA PRO A 144 0.59 -3.79 15.86
C PRO A 144 1.97 -4.18 16.39
N TYR A 145 2.28 -3.89 17.65
CA TYR A 145 3.62 -4.14 18.21
C TYR A 145 4.04 -5.61 18.13
N PRO A 146 3.28 -6.59 18.63
CA PRO A 146 3.64 -8.00 18.52
C PRO A 146 3.78 -8.47 17.06
N ARG A 147 2.98 -7.92 16.15
CA ARG A 147 2.98 -8.26 14.73
C ARG A 147 4.25 -7.77 14.05
N VAL A 148 4.66 -6.53 14.32
CA VAL A 148 5.90 -5.95 13.78
C VAL A 148 7.13 -6.61 14.39
N LYS A 149 7.09 -6.93 15.71
CA LYS A 149 8.15 -7.72 16.35
C LYS A 149 8.31 -9.09 15.68
N ALA A 150 7.21 -9.80 15.43
CA ALA A 150 7.25 -11.08 14.71
C ALA A 150 7.83 -10.96 13.29
N LEU A 151 7.54 -9.85 12.60
CA LEU A 151 8.13 -9.54 11.29
C LEU A 151 9.65 -9.34 11.42
N ARG A 152 10.11 -8.57 12.41
CA ARG A 152 11.54 -8.37 12.69
C ARG A 152 12.25 -9.68 13.01
N ASP A 153 11.62 -10.53 13.83
CA ASP A 153 12.18 -11.84 14.19
C ASP A 153 12.35 -12.73 12.94
N VAL A 154 11.40 -12.69 12.00
CA VAL A 154 11.54 -13.39 10.70
C VAL A 154 12.66 -12.78 9.86
N MET A 155 12.79 -11.47 9.79
CA MET A 155 13.88 -10.82 9.05
C MET A 155 15.24 -11.23 9.60
N ARG A 156 15.42 -11.23 10.93
CA ARG A 156 16.66 -11.68 11.59
C ARG A 156 16.95 -13.16 11.33
N ALA A 157 15.94 -14.01 11.39
CA ALA A 157 16.09 -15.44 11.12
C ALA A 157 16.50 -15.75 9.67
N GLU A 158 16.16 -14.87 8.73
CA GLU A 158 16.56 -14.96 7.33
C GLU A 158 17.87 -14.19 7.05
N GLY A 159 18.56 -13.70 8.08
CA GLY A 159 19.86 -13.02 7.96
C GLY A 159 19.81 -11.56 7.48
N ILE A 160 18.64 -10.92 7.54
CA ILE A 160 18.48 -9.52 7.14
C ILE A 160 18.91 -8.62 8.31
N SER A 161 19.77 -7.62 8.02
CA SER A 161 20.25 -6.67 9.01
C SER A 161 19.11 -5.86 9.64
N ASP A 162 19.28 -5.52 10.92
CA ASP A 162 18.40 -4.58 11.63
C ASP A 162 18.43 -3.15 11.03
N ASP A 163 19.43 -2.83 10.23
CA ASP A 163 19.53 -1.56 9.49
C ASP A 163 18.52 -1.47 8.34
N VAL A 164 17.98 -2.60 7.87
CA VAL A 164 16.85 -2.58 6.93
C VAL A 164 15.59 -2.22 7.69
N PRO A 165 15.01 -1.03 7.49
CA PRO A 165 13.91 -0.57 8.32
C PRO A 165 12.61 -1.33 8.05
N ILE A 166 11.81 -1.49 9.10
CA ILE A 166 10.39 -1.75 8.96
C ILE A 166 9.68 -0.41 8.99
N VAL A 167 8.85 -0.13 7.98
CA VAL A 167 8.04 1.08 7.90
C VAL A 167 6.65 0.76 8.43
N MET A 168 6.29 1.32 9.58
CA MET A 168 4.94 1.20 10.13
C MET A 168 3.98 2.10 9.33
N ALA A 169 2.97 1.49 8.71
CA ALA A 169 1.92 2.15 7.95
C ALA A 169 0.54 1.83 8.51
N GLY A 170 -0.30 2.85 8.65
CA GLY A 170 -1.62 2.77 9.26
C GLY A 170 -1.65 3.29 10.69
N GLY A 171 -2.59 4.20 10.99
CA GLY A 171 -2.78 4.78 12.32
C GLY A 171 -1.70 5.77 12.77
N VAL A 172 -0.67 6.04 11.97
CA VAL A 172 0.40 6.96 12.33
C VAL A 172 -0.06 8.41 12.18
N TRP A 173 -0.27 9.07 13.30
CA TRP A 173 -0.70 10.47 13.33
C TRP A 173 0.36 11.38 13.97
N PHE A 174 0.78 11.11 15.20
CA PHE A 174 1.87 11.80 15.87
C PHE A 174 3.00 10.83 16.21
N LEU A 175 4.24 11.15 15.87
CA LEU A 175 5.39 10.30 16.18
C LEU A 175 5.62 10.13 17.69
N ARG A 176 5.20 11.08 18.51
CA ARG A 176 5.26 10.96 19.97
C ARG A 176 4.47 9.78 20.54
N ASP A 177 3.43 9.33 19.82
CA ASP A 177 2.59 8.21 20.24
C ASP A 177 3.32 6.88 20.04
N TRP A 178 4.46 6.90 19.32
CA TRP A 178 5.29 5.76 18.96
C TRP A 178 6.68 5.79 19.62
N ASN A 179 6.86 6.57 20.70
CA ASN A 179 8.15 6.74 21.35
C ASN A 179 8.78 5.42 21.82
N ASN A 180 7.97 4.44 22.22
CA ASN A 180 8.41 3.11 22.62
C ASN A 180 8.85 2.20 21.45
N TRP A 181 8.66 2.65 20.20
CA TRP A 181 9.10 1.96 18.99
C TRP A 181 10.44 2.50 18.47
N ILE A 182 10.70 3.77 18.72
CA ILE A 182 11.92 4.46 18.27
C ILE A 182 13.08 4.00 19.13
N ASP A 183 14.22 3.68 18.50
CA ASP A 183 15.42 3.16 19.16
C ASP A 183 15.20 1.90 20.01
N ASN A 184 14.15 1.14 19.69
CA ASN A 184 13.82 -0.09 20.39
C ASN A 184 14.60 -1.27 19.80
N PRO A 185 15.50 -1.92 20.58
CA PRO A 185 16.33 -3.01 20.08
C PRO A 185 15.54 -4.27 19.68
N GLU A 186 14.31 -4.45 20.18
CA GLU A 186 13.45 -5.56 19.76
C GLU A 186 12.96 -5.39 18.33
N LEU A 187 12.73 -4.14 17.90
CA LEU A 187 12.20 -3.80 16.60
C LEU A 187 13.28 -3.49 15.56
N GLY A 188 14.53 -3.16 15.99
CA GLY A 188 15.57 -2.67 15.12
C GLY A 188 15.19 -1.32 14.52
N GLN A 189 15.66 -1.00 13.33
CA GLN A 189 15.35 0.27 12.68
C GLN A 189 13.89 0.34 12.25
N ILE A 190 13.17 1.37 12.71
CA ILE A 190 11.76 1.65 12.41
C ILE A 190 11.65 3.00 11.69
N ALA A 191 10.79 3.04 10.70
CA ALA A 191 10.33 4.27 10.05
C ALA A 191 8.80 4.32 10.05
N PHE A 192 8.22 5.46 9.72
CA PHE A 192 6.78 5.67 9.78
C PHE A 192 6.24 6.26 8.48
N GLN A 193 5.11 5.72 8.02
CA GLN A 193 4.38 6.23 6.87
C GLN A 193 3.16 7.02 7.33
N LEU A 194 3.07 8.27 6.90
CA LEU A 194 1.95 9.16 7.14
C LEU A 194 1.08 9.23 5.89
N GLY A 195 -0.14 8.72 5.94
CA GLY A 195 -1.10 8.73 4.83
C GLY A 195 -2.02 9.94 4.87
N THR A 196 -2.88 10.01 5.88
CA THR A 196 -3.96 11.00 5.98
C THR A 196 -3.46 12.38 6.43
N ARG A 197 -2.51 12.43 7.36
CA ARG A 197 -2.03 13.70 7.93
C ARG A 197 -1.46 14.68 6.88
N PRO A 198 -0.66 14.26 5.88
CA PRO A 198 -0.20 15.15 4.83
C PRO A 198 -1.30 15.78 3.97
N LEU A 199 -2.49 15.16 3.92
CA LEU A 199 -3.64 15.71 3.21
C LEU A 199 -4.11 17.03 3.81
N LEU A 200 -3.86 17.28 5.10
CA LEU A 200 -4.27 18.49 5.83
C LEU A 200 -3.29 19.66 5.71
N THR A 201 -2.14 19.45 5.08
CA THR A 201 -1.14 20.51 4.90
C THR A 201 -1.62 21.56 3.88
N GLN A 202 -1.00 22.73 3.89
CA GLN A 202 -1.32 23.81 2.94
C GLN A 202 -0.97 23.42 1.50
N GLU A 203 0.10 22.66 1.33
CA GLU A 203 0.60 22.20 0.04
C GLU A 203 -0.31 21.14 -0.62
N SER A 204 -1.13 20.46 0.17
CA SER A 204 -2.07 19.48 -0.37
C SER A 204 -3.12 20.15 -1.23
N PRO A 205 -3.33 19.70 -2.48
CA PRO A 205 -4.32 20.29 -3.39
C PRO A 205 -5.77 19.96 -3.06
N ILE A 206 -6.02 19.26 -1.96
CA ILE A 206 -7.38 18.91 -1.53
C ILE A 206 -8.13 20.19 -1.13
N PRO A 207 -9.39 20.36 -1.57
CA PRO A 207 -10.20 21.51 -1.20
C PRO A 207 -10.36 21.66 0.32
N GLN A 208 -10.39 22.90 0.81
CA GLN A 208 -10.45 23.19 2.25
C GLN A 208 -11.65 22.52 2.94
N GLY A 209 -12.82 22.46 2.27
CA GLY A 209 -14.00 21.78 2.82
C GLY A 209 -13.77 20.29 3.11
N TRP A 210 -12.92 19.60 2.35
CA TRP A 210 -12.50 18.23 2.65
C TRP A 210 -11.56 18.16 3.85
N LYS A 211 -10.61 19.08 3.95
CA LYS A 211 -9.71 19.16 5.12
C LYS A 211 -10.50 19.39 6.41
N ASP A 212 -11.47 20.30 6.36
CA ASP A 212 -12.35 20.61 7.49
C ASP A 212 -13.24 19.41 7.87
N ALA A 213 -13.69 18.63 6.88
CA ALA A 213 -14.46 17.42 7.12
C ALA A 213 -13.60 16.34 7.77
N LEU A 214 -12.36 16.12 7.27
CA LEU A 214 -11.43 15.14 7.82
C LEU A 214 -11.07 15.40 9.28
N THR A 215 -10.95 16.67 9.69
CA THR A 215 -10.65 17.03 11.08
C THR A 215 -11.83 16.84 12.04
N LYS A 216 -13.03 16.62 11.52
CA LYS A 216 -14.27 16.45 12.29
C LYS A 216 -14.80 15.02 12.28
N ILE A 217 -14.11 14.11 11.64
CA ILE A 217 -14.50 12.68 11.60
C ILE A 217 -14.47 12.13 13.03
N PRO A 218 -15.58 11.56 13.52
CA PRO A 218 -15.59 10.88 14.82
C PRO A 218 -14.76 9.60 14.77
N GLU A 219 -14.48 9.03 15.93
CA GLU A 219 -13.64 7.82 16.06
C GLU A 219 -14.23 6.62 15.28
N ASP A 220 -15.56 6.51 15.24
CA ASP A 220 -16.31 5.51 14.48
C ASP A 220 -16.65 5.94 13.04
N GLY A 221 -16.07 7.02 12.56
CA GLY A 221 -16.34 7.61 11.24
C GLY A 221 -15.62 6.94 10.07
N VAL A 222 -14.94 5.81 10.29
CA VAL A 222 -14.27 5.02 9.26
C VAL A 222 -14.86 3.61 9.24
N LEU A 223 -15.19 3.11 8.05
CA LEU A 223 -15.71 1.77 7.85
C LEU A 223 -14.67 0.89 7.17
N LEU A 224 -14.32 -0.23 7.81
CA LEU A 224 -13.56 -1.32 7.21
C LEU A 224 -14.54 -2.31 6.56
N HIS A 225 -14.40 -2.55 5.26
CA HIS A 225 -15.38 -3.28 4.46
C HIS A 225 -14.78 -4.07 3.30
N GLN A 226 -15.55 -4.98 2.72
CA GLN A 226 -15.20 -5.78 1.52
C GLN A 226 -16.08 -5.44 0.30
N PHE A 227 -16.69 -4.26 0.25
CA PHE A 227 -17.59 -3.87 -0.86
C PHE A 227 -16.85 -3.44 -2.13
N SER A 228 -15.51 -3.41 -2.09
CA SER A 228 -14.70 -3.15 -3.27
C SER A 228 -14.88 -4.26 -4.31
N PRO A 229 -14.95 -3.93 -5.60
CA PRO A 229 -14.99 -4.93 -6.68
C PRO A 229 -13.79 -5.90 -6.69
N THR A 230 -12.72 -5.57 -5.98
CA THR A 230 -11.53 -6.42 -5.83
C THR A 230 -11.74 -7.56 -4.81
N GLY A 231 -12.75 -7.47 -3.94
CA GLY A 231 -13.00 -8.40 -2.84
C GLY A 231 -12.02 -8.29 -1.66
N PHE A 232 -11.06 -7.37 -1.72
CA PHE A 232 -10.16 -7.09 -0.59
C PHE A 232 -10.82 -6.16 0.43
N TYR A 233 -10.43 -6.32 1.69
CA TYR A 233 -10.79 -5.37 2.73
C TYR A 233 -10.26 -3.97 2.40
N SER A 234 -11.08 -2.96 2.68
CA SER A 234 -10.75 -1.56 2.44
C SER A 234 -11.33 -0.69 3.55
N SER A 235 -10.58 0.31 3.99
CA SER A 235 -11.05 1.32 4.93
C SER A 235 -11.35 2.63 4.22
N ALA A 236 -12.52 3.19 4.50
CA ALA A 236 -12.95 4.47 3.94
C ALA A 236 -13.77 5.28 4.96
N VAL A 237 -13.71 6.61 4.81
CA VAL A 237 -14.56 7.51 5.58
C VAL A 237 -16.03 7.27 5.24
N ILE A 238 -16.86 7.11 6.26
CA ILE A 238 -18.29 6.90 6.11
C ILE A 238 -18.93 8.11 5.43
N ASN A 239 -19.66 7.84 4.36
CA ASN A 239 -20.43 8.82 3.62
C ASN A 239 -21.71 8.17 3.06
N PRO A 240 -22.69 8.94 2.55
CA PRO A 240 -23.94 8.39 2.03
C PRO A 240 -23.76 7.33 0.94
N PHE A 241 -22.77 7.49 0.06
CA PHE A 241 -22.48 6.52 -0.99
C PHE A 241 -22.01 5.18 -0.42
N LEU A 242 -21.11 5.22 0.59
CA LEU A 242 -20.58 3.99 1.20
C LEU A 242 -21.68 3.24 1.97
N LEU A 243 -22.58 3.95 2.65
CA LEU A 243 -23.73 3.35 3.33
C LEU A 243 -24.72 2.72 2.35
N GLU A 244 -24.97 3.36 1.21
CA GLU A 244 -25.80 2.77 0.15
C GLU A 244 -25.15 1.51 -0.43
N LEU A 245 -23.83 1.52 -0.63
CA LEU A 245 -23.07 0.39 -1.11
C LEU A 245 -23.13 -0.79 -0.13
N GLN A 246 -23.00 -0.51 1.17
CA GLN A 246 -23.15 -1.49 2.24
C GLN A 246 -24.53 -2.16 2.18
N ALA A 247 -25.60 -1.37 2.14
CA ALA A 247 -26.97 -1.88 2.08
C ALA A 247 -27.25 -2.74 0.82
N ARG A 248 -26.59 -2.44 -0.29
CA ARG A 248 -26.67 -3.26 -1.51
C ARG A 248 -25.91 -4.58 -1.36
N SER A 249 -24.72 -4.53 -0.75
CA SER A 249 -23.87 -5.71 -0.53
C SER A 249 -24.55 -6.71 0.41
N GLU A 250 -25.16 -6.24 1.49
CA GLU A 250 -25.92 -7.08 2.44
C GLU A 250 -27.07 -7.82 1.76
N ARG A 251 -27.79 -7.15 0.86
CA ARG A 251 -28.88 -7.78 0.08
C ARG A 251 -28.36 -8.86 -0.87
N GLN A 252 -27.20 -8.66 -1.49
CA GLN A 252 -26.59 -9.65 -2.39
C GLN A 252 -26.12 -10.89 -1.63
N ILE A 253 -25.49 -10.70 -0.46
CA ILE A 253 -25.06 -11.81 0.41
C ILE A 253 -26.27 -12.65 0.86
N ALA A 254 -27.34 -12.00 1.28
CA ALA A 254 -28.56 -12.69 1.70
C ALA A 254 -29.19 -13.51 0.55
N TYR A 255 -29.17 -13.02 -0.69
CA TYR A 255 -29.67 -13.74 -1.87
C TYR A 255 -28.83 -14.98 -2.17
N VAL A 256 -27.51 -14.89 -2.13
CA VAL A 256 -26.60 -16.03 -2.36
C VAL A 256 -26.80 -17.10 -1.29
N GLN A 257 -26.90 -16.71 -0.02
CA GLN A 257 -27.16 -17.66 1.08
C GLN A 257 -28.51 -18.39 0.93
N ALA A 258 -29.54 -17.73 0.42
CA ALA A 258 -30.84 -18.33 0.18
C ALA A 258 -30.81 -19.33 -1.00
N ALA A 259 -29.98 -19.07 -2.01
CA ALA A 259 -29.82 -19.98 -3.16
C ALA A 259 -29.01 -21.24 -2.80
N ASP A 260 -28.08 -21.15 -1.86
CA ASP A 260 -27.31 -22.30 -1.37
C ASP A 260 -28.07 -23.15 -0.33
N ALA A 261 -29.23 -22.71 0.09
CA ALA A 261 -30.07 -23.38 1.07
C ALA A 261 -31.19 -24.27 0.42
N GLU A 262 -31.33 -24.27 -0.91
CA GLU A 262 -32.14 -25.15 -1.72
C GLU A 262 -31.32 -26.32 -2.30
#